data_ad55eb7c4f2b2d8d060b586aa812f15f
#
_entry.id   ad55eb7c4f2b2d8d060b586aa812f15f
#
_cell.length_a   1.000
_cell.length_b   1.000
_cell.length_c   1.000
_cell.angle_alpha   90.00
_cell.angle_beta   90.00
_cell.angle_gamma   90.00
#
_symmetry.space_group_name_H-M   'P 1'
#
loop_
_entity.id
_entity.type
_entity.pdbx_description
1 polymer ?
#
loop_
_entity_poly.entity_id
_entity_poly.type
_entity_poly.pdbx_seq_one_letter_code
_entity_poly.pdbx_strand_id
1 'polypeptide(L)'
;MDFLLKGTILNRKYKILNYVAKSDFSNIYMCENRQEEKVIIKECYPSEIVMRNDKEVFTEKYKKDFENLKGCFWKEKCILEKFLKKSKRRKQRFVDDVVKLVDFFSENGTNYIVTEYFRAVTLKKYILKNRIKNGKMRINHILEIFFKIAEVVCKIHKKRIIHCDLKPSNILIDIRGNIRIIDFGASLKKKEKVEFVKVSEGYSPIEIYSEKVEIDERTDVYSLAALLYFMLCGVKVDGAIKRFYKGELEFDREVIFGFEKIEIFKEVEEVIQKGLEFDRQKRFGNVREMIEKLRKIIA
;
A
#
# COMPACT_ATOMS: atom_id res chain seq x y z
N MET A 1 -18.15 20.88 -6.46
CA MET A 1 -17.54 19.61 -6.94
C MET A 1 -16.36 19.27 -6.06
N ASP A 2 -16.17 18.00 -5.70
CA ASP A 2 -15.09 17.58 -4.78
C ASP A 2 -13.73 17.40 -5.44
N PHE A 3 -13.62 17.58 -6.75
CA PHE A 3 -12.38 17.38 -7.52
C PHE A 3 -12.18 18.44 -8.58
N LEU A 4 -10.93 18.62 -9.00
CA LEU A 4 -10.52 19.56 -10.04
C LEU A 4 -10.87 19.02 -11.43
N LEU A 5 -11.30 19.93 -12.32
CA LEU A 5 -11.74 19.58 -13.66
C LEU A 5 -10.56 19.25 -14.59
N LYS A 6 -10.82 18.44 -15.61
CA LYS A 6 -9.91 18.22 -16.73
C LYS A 6 -9.51 19.55 -17.38
N GLY A 7 -8.24 19.69 -17.69
CA GLY A 7 -7.67 20.91 -18.27
C GLY A 7 -7.15 21.90 -17.22
N THR A 8 -7.48 21.73 -15.92
CA THR A 8 -6.90 22.57 -14.85
C THR A 8 -5.38 22.42 -14.84
N ILE A 9 -4.68 23.56 -14.72
CA ILE A 9 -3.21 23.58 -14.62
C ILE A 9 -2.84 23.80 -13.16
N LEU A 10 -2.00 22.92 -12.62
CA LEU A 10 -1.45 22.96 -11.28
C LEU A 10 0.04 23.34 -11.32
N ASN A 11 0.47 24.16 -10.35
CA ASN A 11 1.85 24.63 -10.22
C ASN A 11 2.43 25.20 -11.53
N ARG A 12 1.60 25.76 -12.40
CA ARG A 12 1.96 26.24 -13.75
C ARG A 12 2.71 25.20 -14.62
N LYS A 13 2.68 23.91 -14.25
CA LYS A 13 3.47 22.84 -14.88
C LYS A 13 2.63 21.63 -15.29
N TYR A 14 1.57 21.31 -14.55
CA TYR A 14 0.86 20.05 -14.67
C TYR A 14 -0.58 20.27 -15.11
N LYS A 15 -0.95 19.74 -16.27
CA LYS A 15 -2.32 19.81 -16.79
C LYS A 15 -3.08 18.53 -16.46
N ILE A 16 -4.22 18.65 -15.80
CA ILE A 16 -5.07 17.50 -15.48
C ILE A 16 -5.66 16.91 -16.75
N LEU A 17 -5.38 15.63 -16.98
CA LEU A 17 -5.95 14.85 -18.08
C LEU A 17 -7.23 14.14 -17.64
N ASN A 18 -7.21 13.48 -16.49
CA ASN A 18 -8.34 12.75 -15.94
C ASN A 18 -8.30 12.70 -14.42
N TYR A 19 -9.46 12.67 -13.80
CA TYR A 19 -9.66 12.21 -12.43
C TYR A 19 -9.55 10.67 -12.41
N VAL A 20 -8.76 10.11 -11.51
CA VAL A 20 -8.44 8.67 -11.46
C VAL A 20 -9.19 7.97 -10.36
N ALA A 21 -9.13 8.50 -9.13
CA ALA A 21 -9.71 7.87 -7.95
C ALA A 21 -9.82 8.87 -6.79
N LYS A 22 -10.64 8.50 -5.80
CA LYS A 22 -10.72 9.12 -4.47
C LYS A 22 -10.23 8.11 -3.43
N SER A 23 -9.55 8.59 -2.40
CA SER A 23 -9.31 7.87 -1.15
C SER A 23 -9.88 8.70 0.01
N ASP A 24 -9.80 8.17 1.24
CA ASP A 24 -10.34 8.85 2.42
C ASP A 24 -9.78 10.27 2.61
N PHE A 25 -8.53 10.49 2.21
CA PHE A 25 -7.82 11.77 2.44
C PHE A 25 -7.29 12.42 1.16
N SER A 26 -7.59 11.87 -0.01
CA SER A 26 -7.00 12.42 -1.24
C SER A 26 -7.81 12.18 -2.51
N ASN A 27 -7.70 13.12 -3.44
CA ASN A 27 -8.04 12.95 -4.84
C ASN A 27 -6.80 12.61 -5.66
N ILE A 28 -6.94 11.73 -6.62
CA ILE A 28 -5.86 11.27 -7.51
C ILE A 28 -6.17 11.68 -8.94
N TYR A 29 -5.22 12.36 -9.57
CA TYR A 29 -5.33 12.82 -10.94
C TYR A 29 -4.22 12.23 -11.81
N MET A 30 -4.54 11.90 -13.04
CA MET A 30 -3.55 11.70 -14.10
C MET A 30 -3.33 13.03 -14.79
N CYS A 31 -2.09 13.49 -14.82
CA CYS A 31 -1.68 14.75 -15.40
C CYS A 31 -0.58 14.56 -16.45
N GLU A 32 -0.31 15.58 -17.23
CA GLU A 32 0.90 15.70 -18.06
C GLU A 32 1.72 16.92 -17.63
N ASN A 33 3.04 16.79 -17.67
CA ASN A 33 3.96 17.92 -17.44
C ASN A 33 4.21 18.71 -18.73
N ARG A 34 5.07 19.72 -18.68
CA ARG A 34 5.41 20.56 -19.84
C ARG A 34 6.11 19.81 -20.98
N GLN A 35 6.71 18.65 -20.69
CA GLN A 35 7.35 17.75 -21.65
C GLN A 35 6.39 16.67 -22.17
N GLU A 36 5.08 16.81 -21.91
CA GLU A 36 4.04 15.83 -22.26
C GLU A 36 4.21 14.45 -21.59
N GLU A 37 5.05 14.37 -20.56
CA GLU A 37 5.20 13.14 -19.79
C GLU A 37 4.06 13.01 -18.78
N LYS A 38 3.49 11.80 -18.69
CA LYS A 38 2.42 11.49 -17.73
C LYS A 38 2.96 11.40 -16.32
N VAL A 39 2.23 11.99 -15.39
CA VAL A 39 2.48 11.93 -13.94
C VAL A 39 1.17 11.66 -13.19
N ILE A 40 1.28 11.16 -11.97
CA ILE A 40 0.15 11.06 -11.04
C ILE A 40 0.30 12.15 -9.99
N ILE A 41 -0.79 12.87 -9.76
CA ILE A 41 -0.88 13.88 -8.71
C ILE A 41 -1.89 13.46 -7.66
N LYS A 42 -1.43 13.39 -6.41
CA LYS A 42 -2.22 13.13 -5.20
C LYS A 42 -2.46 14.47 -4.50
N GLU A 43 -3.69 14.90 -4.41
CA GLU A 43 -4.13 16.11 -3.72
C GLU A 43 -4.59 15.74 -2.31
N CYS A 44 -4.17 16.46 -1.28
CA CYS A 44 -4.72 16.33 0.07
C CYS A 44 -6.14 16.90 0.10
N TYR A 45 -7.14 16.02 0.08
CA TYR A 45 -8.56 16.38 0.07
C TYR A 45 -9.38 15.42 0.94
N PRO A 46 -9.36 15.57 2.27
CA PRO A 46 -10.19 14.80 3.20
C PRO A 46 -11.64 15.30 3.18
N SER A 47 -12.43 14.79 2.25
CA SER A 47 -13.78 15.32 1.91
C SER A 47 -14.78 15.36 3.05
N GLU A 48 -14.52 14.69 4.16
CA GLU A 48 -15.38 14.74 5.36
C GLU A 48 -15.20 16.02 6.18
N ILE A 49 -14.02 16.68 6.04
CA ILE A 49 -13.66 17.83 6.85
C ILE A 49 -13.29 19.08 6.05
N VAL A 50 -13.18 18.97 4.72
CA VAL A 50 -12.89 20.10 3.83
C VAL A 50 -13.98 20.28 2.78
N MET A 51 -14.07 21.51 2.28
CA MET A 51 -14.90 21.88 1.14
C MET A 51 -14.01 22.51 0.06
N ARG A 52 -14.55 22.58 -1.16
CA ARG A 52 -13.90 23.26 -2.30
C ARG A 52 -14.78 24.41 -2.78
N ASN A 53 -14.18 25.58 -2.91
CA ASN A 53 -14.75 26.70 -3.63
C ASN A 53 -13.88 27.00 -4.85
N ASP A 54 -14.40 26.83 -6.05
CA ASP A 54 -13.65 26.79 -7.30
C ASP A 54 -12.47 25.80 -7.21
N LYS A 55 -11.25 26.29 -7.05
CA LYS A 55 -10.04 25.46 -6.87
C LYS A 55 -9.58 25.37 -5.43
N GLU A 56 -9.94 26.35 -4.60
CA GLU A 56 -9.47 26.48 -3.22
C GLU A 56 -10.11 25.40 -2.31
N VAL A 57 -9.29 24.74 -1.52
CA VAL A 57 -9.68 23.77 -0.49
C VAL A 57 -9.60 24.46 0.87
N PHE A 58 -10.68 24.43 1.62
CA PHE A 58 -10.76 25.08 2.91
C PHE A 58 -11.62 24.30 3.89
N THR A 59 -11.51 24.64 5.16
CA THR A 59 -12.37 24.17 6.25
C THR A 59 -12.58 25.29 7.26
N GLU A 60 -13.80 25.45 7.74
CA GLU A 60 -14.11 26.41 8.80
C GLU A 60 -13.91 25.78 10.18
N LYS A 61 -14.33 24.52 10.31
CA LYS A 61 -14.46 23.83 11.60
C LYS A 61 -13.24 22.97 11.97
N TYR A 62 -12.59 22.33 11.01
CA TYR A 62 -11.57 21.29 11.24
C TYR A 62 -10.16 21.74 10.85
N LYS A 63 -9.81 23.02 11.11
CA LYS A 63 -8.51 23.61 10.71
C LYS A 63 -7.33 22.82 11.21
N LYS A 64 -7.32 22.40 12.50
CA LYS A 64 -6.22 21.63 13.10
C LYS A 64 -6.07 20.25 12.46
N ASP A 65 -7.18 19.56 12.22
CA ASP A 65 -7.16 18.21 11.63
C ASP A 65 -6.68 18.26 10.19
N PHE A 66 -7.10 19.28 9.44
CA PHE A 66 -6.65 19.49 8.06
C PHE A 66 -5.15 19.83 8.00
N GLU A 67 -4.62 20.67 8.89
CA GLU A 67 -3.18 20.94 8.98
C GLU A 67 -2.40 19.65 9.33
N ASN A 68 -2.90 18.82 10.24
CA ASN A 68 -2.29 17.54 10.55
C ASN A 68 -2.22 16.62 9.31
N LEU A 69 -3.30 16.55 8.52
CA LEU A 69 -3.33 15.76 7.28
C LEU A 69 -2.39 16.29 6.21
N LYS A 70 -2.28 17.61 6.06
CA LYS A 70 -1.25 18.25 5.20
C LYS A 70 0.16 17.90 5.69
N GLY A 71 0.36 17.80 7.02
CA GLY A 71 1.60 17.31 7.64
C GLY A 71 1.91 15.85 7.28
N CYS A 72 0.88 14.97 7.19
CA CYS A 72 1.06 13.59 6.72
C CYS A 72 1.55 13.54 5.26
N PHE A 73 1.06 14.41 4.39
CA PHE A 73 1.55 14.54 3.01
C PHE A 73 3.03 14.96 2.96
N TRP A 74 3.43 15.88 3.83
CA TRP A 74 4.83 16.25 3.97
C TRP A 74 5.70 15.07 4.46
N LYS A 75 5.22 14.30 5.44
CA LYS A 75 5.90 13.07 5.91
C LYS A 75 6.03 12.05 4.78
N GLU A 76 4.97 11.81 4.00
CA GLU A 76 4.99 10.92 2.82
C GLU A 76 6.05 11.37 1.81
N LYS A 77 6.09 12.66 1.46
CA LYS A 77 7.12 13.25 0.59
C LYS A 77 8.53 12.98 1.12
N CYS A 78 8.78 13.21 2.41
CA CYS A 78 10.08 12.97 3.03
C CYS A 78 10.48 11.48 3.02
N ILE A 79 9.53 10.57 3.09
CA ILE A 79 9.77 9.11 2.98
C ILE A 79 10.14 8.76 1.54
N LEU A 80 9.38 9.25 0.56
CA LEU A 80 9.64 9.00 -0.87
C LEU A 80 11.03 9.52 -1.30
N GLU A 81 11.46 10.67 -0.79
CA GLU A 81 12.81 11.21 -1.05
C GLU A 81 13.94 10.27 -0.59
N LYS A 82 13.73 9.49 0.48
CA LYS A 82 14.75 8.52 0.93
C LYS A 82 14.98 7.40 -0.07
N PHE A 83 13.99 7.10 -0.91
CA PHE A 83 14.12 6.12 -1.99
C PHE A 83 14.84 6.71 -3.21
N LEU A 84 14.84 8.03 -3.41
CA LEU A 84 15.54 8.71 -4.50
C LEU A 84 17.04 8.88 -4.25
N LYS A 85 17.50 8.95 -2.99
CA LYS A 85 18.90 9.23 -2.66
C LYS A 85 19.82 8.06 -3.05
N LYS A 86 20.69 8.28 -4.05
CA LYS A 86 21.81 7.39 -4.36
C LYS A 86 22.74 7.27 -3.15
N SER A 87 23.01 6.05 -2.69
CA SER A 87 24.10 5.84 -1.74
C SER A 87 25.43 6.10 -2.42
N LYS A 88 26.21 7.09 -1.94
CA LYS A 88 27.55 7.43 -2.46
C LYS A 88 28.55 6.26 -2.33
N ARG A 89 28.31 5.23 -1.52
CA ARG A 89 29.26 4.17 -1.17
C ARG A 89 29.04 2.81 -1.85
N ARG A 90 27.93 2.58 -2.53
CA ARG A 90 27.68 1.34 -3.30
C ARG A 90 26.84 1.69 -4.53
N LYS A 91 27.07 0.99 -5.67
CA LYS A 91 26.14 0.92 -6.82
C LYS A 91 24.79 0.28 -6.39
N GLN A 92 24.22 0.74 -5.28
CA GLN A 92 22.88 0.32 -4.87
C GLN A 92 21.92 1.03 -5.81
N ARG A 93 21.41 0.27 -6.78
CA ARG A 93 20.26 0.66 -7.61
C ARG A 93 19.16 1.18 -6.70
N PHE A 94 18.46 2.19 -7.16
CA PHE A 94 17.21 2.65 -6.58
C PHE A 94 16.34 1.45 -6.20
N VAL A 95 15.45 1.60 -5.22
CA VAL A 95 14.34 0.67 -5.04
C VAL A 95 13.40 0.96 -6.21
N ASP A 96 13.72 0.44 -7.40
CA ASP A 96 12.96 0.68 -8.63
C ASP A 96 11.52 0.16 -8.52
N ASP A 97 11.24 -0.58 -7.46
CA ASP A 97 9.94 -1.18 -7.16
C ASP A 97 9.07 -0.32 -6.21
N VAL A 98 9.51 0.91 -5.87
CA VAL A 98 8.74 1.93 -5.16
C VAL A 98 8.44 3.07 -6.13
N VAL A 99 7.24 3.66 -6.02
CA VAL A 99 6.88 4.83 -6.83
C VAL A 99 7.86 5.99 -6.61
N LYS A 100 8.28 6.65 -7.70
CA LYS A 100 9.26 7.74 -7.62
C LYS A 100 8.56 9.09 -7.44
N LEU A 101 9.01 9.83 -6.43
CA LEU A 101 8.63 11.23 -6.26
C LEU A 101 9.20 12.07 -7.41
N VAL A 102 8.36 12.90 -8.04
CA VAL A 102 8.72 13.84 -9.09
C VAL A 102 8.74 15.26 -8.53
N ASP A 103 7.70 15.66 -7.79
CA ASP A 103 7.55 17.02 -7.26
C ASP A 103 6.66 17.02 -6.00
N PHE A 104 6.70 18.11 -5.25
CA PHE A 104 5.79 18.40 -4.15
C PHE A 104 5.57 19.90 -4.10
N PHE A 105 4.32 20.33 -4.00
CA PHE A 105 3.99 21.76 -3.91
C PHE A 105 2.72 22.00 -3.09
N SER A 106 2.54 23.23 -2.65
CA SER A 106 1.32 23.73 -2.01
C SER A 106 0.66 24.75 -2.93
N GLU A 107 -0.61 24.56 -3.20
CA GLU A 107 -1.45 25.43 -4.04
C GLU A 107 -2.91 25.22 -3.64
N ASN A 108 -3.79 26.16 -3.95
CA ASN A 108 -5.23 26.05 -3.67
C ASN A 108 -5.56 25.66 -2.21
N GLY A 109 -4.81 26.18 -1.23
CA GLY A 109 -5.01 25.93 0.19
C GLY A 109 -4.62 24.51 0.66
N THR A 110 -4.07 23.65 -0.21
CA THR A 110 -3.72 22.26 0.10
C THR A 110 -2.34 21.85 -0.42
N ASN A 111 -1.95 20.58 -0.17
CA ASN A 111 -0.69 20.00 -0.58
C ASN A 111 -0.89 18.96 -1.68
N TYR A 112 0.08 18.91 -2.60
CA TYR A 112 0.12 17.99 -3.73
C TYR A 112 1.42 17.20 -3.75
N ILE A 113 1.32 15.87 -3.94
CA ILE A 113 2.45 14.97 -4.21
C ILE A 113 2.37 14.57 -5.69
N VAL A 114 3.46 14.76 -6.42
CA VAL A 114 3.58 14.35 -7.82
C VAL A 114 4.51 13.13 -7.89
N THR A 115 4.04 12.06 -8.51
CA THR A 115 4.81 10.85 -8.71
C THR A 115 4.87 10.45 -10.17
N GLU A 116 5.85 9.60 -10.52
CA GLU A 116 5.92 9.00 -11.85
C GLU A 116 4.62 8.29 -12.21
N TYR A 117 4.24 8.32 -13.49
CA TYR A 117 3.18 7.46 -14.01
C TYR A 117 3.76 6.08 -14.35
N PHE A 118 3.28 5.06 -13.66
CA PHE A 118 3.60 3.67 -13.96
C PHE A 118 2.42 3.01 -14.67
N ARG A 119 2.60 2.59 -15.93
CA ARG A 119 1.53 1.97 -16.73
C ARG A 119 1.21 0.57 -16.23
N ALA A 120 0.30 0.46 -15.28
CA ALA A 120 -0.03 -0.76 -14.57
C ALA A 120 -1.49 -0.76 -14.11
N VAL A 121 -1.91 -1.87 -13.53
CA VAL A 121 -3.16 -1.99 -12.79
C VAL A 121 -2.86 -2.28 -11.32
N THR A 122 -3.81 -2.05 -10.42
CA THR A 122 -3.66 -2.46 -9.02
C THR A 122 -3.65 -4.00 -8.93
N LEU A 123 -2.90 -4.53 -7.97
CA LEU A 123 -2.88 -5.98 -7.69
C LEU A 123 -4.29 -6.51 -7.42
N LYS A 124 -5.15 -5.71 -6.76
CA LYS A 124 -6.57 -6.05 -6.57
C LYS A 124 -7.25 -6.33 -7.91
N LYS A 125 -7.15 -5.40 -8.86
CA LYS A 125 -7.76 -5.54 -10.18
C LYS A 125 -7.14 -6.70 -10.98
N TYR A 126 -5.82 -6.87 -10.86
CA TYR A 126 -5.09 -7.95 -11.51
C TYR A 126 -5.58 -9.33 -11.03
N ILE A 127 -5.62 -9.58 -9.71
CA ILE A 127 -6.05 -10.84 -9.13
C ILE A 127 -7.50 -11.14 -9.49
N LEU A 128 -8.42 -10.20 -9.27
CA LEU A 128 -9.85 -10.41 -9.54
C LEU A 128 -10.12 -10.68 -11.03
N LYS A 129 -9.48 -9.93 -11.94
CA LYS A 129 -9.64 -10.13 -13.38
C LYS A 129 -9.15 -11.49 -13.85
N ASN A 130 -8.00 -11.95 -13.36
CA ASN A 130 -7.44 -13.23 -13.77
C ASN A 130 -8.23 -14.42 -13.19
N ARG A 131 -8.82 -14.27 -12.00
CA ARG A 131 -9.75 -15.27 -11.43
C ARG A 131 -11.02 -15.41 -12.28
N ILE A 132 -11.60 -14.30 -12.73
CA ILE A 132 -12.81 -14.32 -13.60
C ILE A 132 -12.52 -14.97 -14.96
N LYS A 133 -11.38 -14.64 -15.58
CA LYS A 133 -11.05 -15.18 -16.93
C LYS A 133 -10.67 -16.65 -16.94
N ASN A 134 -9.91 -17.11 -15.94
CA ASN A 134 -9.25 -18.41 -15.94
C ASN A 134 -9.77 -19.34 -14.84
N GLY A 135 -10.84 -18.94 -14.13
CA GLY A 135 -11.37 -19.65 -12.97
C GLY A 135 -10.44 -19.54 -11.76
N LYS A 136 -9.17 -19.91 -11.92
CA LYS A 136 -8.19 -19.94 -10.82
C LYS A 136 -6.79 -19.63 -11.32
N MET A 137 -6.06 -18.80 -10.56
CA MET A 137 -4.64 -18.56 -10.83
C MET A 137 -3.79 -19.71 -10.28
N ARG A 138 -2.77 -20.13 -11.02
CA ARG A 138 -1.81 -21.14 -10.54
C ARG A 138 -1.08 -20.62 -9.31
N ILE A 139 -0.97 -21.44 -8.28
CA ILE A 139 -0.32 -21.09 -7.00
C ILE A 139 1.10 -20.59 -7.20
N ASN A 140 1.89 -21.25 -8.05
CA ASN A 140 3.27 -20.84 -8.31
C ASN A 140 3.34 -19.40 -8.84
N HIS A 141 2.42 -19.00 -9.71
CA HIS A 141 2.36 -17.62 -10.20
C HIS A 141 1.96 -16.61 -9.11
N ILE A 142 1.03 -17.00 -8.22
CA ILE A 142 0.67 -16.19 -7.04
C ILE A 142 1.89 -16.00 -6.13
N LEU A 143 2.61 -17.07 -5.83
CA LEU A 143 3.78 -17.04 -4.98
C LEU A 143 4.94 -16.26 -5.58
N GLU A 144 5.17 -16.36 -6.91
CA GLU A 144 6.16 -15.53 -7.61
C GLU A 144 5.88 -14.03 -7.44
N ILE A 145 4.62 -13.60 -7.62
CA ILE A 145 4.22 -12.20 -7.41
C ILE A 145 4.38 -11.82 -5.94
N PHE A 146 3.94 -12.69 -5.02
CA PHE A 146 4.07 -12.47 -3.59
C PHE A 146 5.52 -12.28 -3.15
N PHE A 147 6.44 -13.15 -3.60
CA PHE A 147 7.86 -13.03 -3.29
C PHE A 147 8.46 -11.72 -3.80
N LYS A 148 8.11 -11.28 -5.00
CA LYS A 148 8.54 -9.97 -5.51
C LYS A 148 8.08 -8.84 -4.58
N ILE A 149 6.82 -8.86 -4.15
CA ILE A 149 6.27 -7.86 -3.23
C ILE A 149 7.00 -7.89 -1.89
N ALA A 150 7.14 -9.07 -1.28
CA ALA A 150 7.78 -9.25 0.01
C ALA A 150 9.27 -8.84 -0.02
N GLU A 151 9.99 -9.11 -1.11
CA GLU A 151 11.37 -8.63 -1.29
C GLU A 151 11.47 -7.10 -1.37
N VAL A 152 10.49 -6.42 -1.98
CA VAL A 152 10.44 -4.96 -1.97
C VAL A 152 10.20 -4.45 -0.56
N VAL A 153 9.30 -5.06 0.21
CA VAL A 153 9.07 -4.69 1.62
C VAL A 153 10.35 -4.89 2.44
N CYS A 154 11.10 -5.97 2.23
CA CYS A 154 12.43 -6.14 2.85
C CYS A 154 13.40 -4.99 2.51
N LYS A 155 13.37 -4.47 1.27
CA LYS A 155 14.20 -3.31 0.87
C LYS A 155 13.73 -2.02 1.58
N ILE A 156 12.42 -1.84 1.76
CA ILE A 156 11.82 -0.72 2.51
C ILE A 156 12.26 -0.78 3.99
N HIS A 157 12.14 -1.95 4.62
CA HIS A 157 12.57 -2.18 6.01
C HIS A 157 14.06 -1.91 6.25
N LYS A 158 14.93 -2.24 5.28
CA LYS A 158 16.38 -1.88 5.35
C LYS A 158 16.61 -0.36 5.44
N LYS A 159 15.67 0.46 4.99
CA LYS A 159 15.70 1.93 5.18
C LYS A 159 15.03 2.38 6.48
N ARG A 160 14.68 1.42 7.36
CA ARG A 160 14.01 1.64 8.65
C ARG A 160 12.65 2.31 8.48
N ILE A 161 11.93 1.98 7.42
CA ILE A 161 10.57 2.43 7.12
C ILE A 161 9.66 1.21 7.22
N ILE A 162 8.52 1.34 7.91
CA ILE A 162 7.43 0.40 7.96
C ILE A 162 6.29 1.00 7.16
N HIS A 163 5.71 0.22 6.24
CA HIS A 163 4.71 0.76 5.30
C HIS A 163 3.36 1.03 5.97
N CYS A 164 2.94 0.16 6.87
CA CYS A 164 1.70 0.23 7.67
C CYS A 164 0.37 0.19 6.90
N ASP A 165 0.37 0.23 5.57
CA ASP A 165 -0.85 0.17 4.73
C ASP A 165 -0.64 -0.71 3.49
N LEU A 166 0.00 -1.88 3.66
CA LEU A 166 0.16 -2.86 2.57
C LEU A 166 -1.18 -3.55 2.30
N LYS A 167 -1.70 -3.32 1.09
CA LYS A 167 -2.95 -3.91 0.60
C LYS A 167 -2.95 -3.99 -0.92
N PRO A 168 -3.82 -4.81 -1.54
CA PRO A 168 -3.80 -5.01 -3.00
C PRO A 168 -4.03 -3.76 -3.84
N SER A 169 -4.67 -2.71 -3.28
CA SER A 169 -4.86 -1.43 -3.98
C SER A 169 -3.61 -0.55 -3.98
N ASN A 170 -2.67 -0.77 -3.04
CA ASN A 170 -1.43 0.00 -2.91
C ASN A 170 -0.24 -0.68 -3.60
N ILE A 171 -0.49 -1.71 -4.40
CA ILE A 171 0.51 -2.41 -5.19
C ILE A 171 0.05 -2.37 -6.65
N LEU A 172 0.92 -1.86 -7.52
CA LEU A 172 0.72 -1.84 -8.96
C LEU A 172 1.51 -2.97 -9.61
N ILE A 173 0.93 -3.59 -10.63
CA ILE A 173 1.56 -4.63 -11.45
C ILE A 173 1.36 -4.32 -12.93
N ASP A 174 2.44 -4.31 -13.71
CA ASP A 174 2.40 -4.12 -15.15
C ASP A 174 2.22 -5.44 -15.91
N ILE A 175 2.13 -5.36 -17.22
CA ILE A 175 1.98 -6.55 -18.11
C ILE A 175 3.19 -7.48 -18.12
N ARG A 176 4.36 -7.02 -17.66
CA ARG A 176 5.60 -7.81 -17.56
C ARG A 176 5.78 -8.41 -16.16
N GLY A 177 4.84 -8.18 -15.24
CA GLY A 177 4.94 -8.61 -13.85
C GLY A 177 5.90 -7.78 -13.00
N ASN A 178 6.28 -6.57 -13.46
CA ASN A 178 6.99 -5.61 -12.60
C ASN A 178 5.99 -4.98 -11.64
N ILE A 179 6.44 -4.73 -10.42
CA ILE A 179 5.61 -4.14 -9.38
C ILE A 179 6.08 -2.74 -8.98
N ARG A 180 5.14 -1.96 -8.43
CA ARG A 180 5.42 -0.71 -7.70
C ARG A 180 4.57 -0.69 -6.44
N ILE A 181 5.20 -0.45 -5.29
CA ILE A 181 4.49 -0.13 -4.06
C ILE A 181 4.24 1.38 -4.05
N ILE A 182 3.01 1.77 -3.75
CA ILE A 182 2.52 3.14 -3.75
C ILE A 182 1.88 3.49 -2.40
N ASP A 183 1.63 4.78 -2.15
CA ASP A 183 0.92 5.32 -0.98
C ASP A 183 1.65 5.05 0.35
N PHE A 184 2.61 5.92 0.66
CA PHE A 184 3.36 5.92 1.92
C PHE A 184 2.75 6.84 2.99
N GLY A 185 1.49 7.27 2.81
CA GLY A 185 0.82 8.21 3.70
C GLY A 185 0.62 7.73 5.14
N ALA A 186 0.58 6.39 5.35
CA ALA A 186 0.52 5.78 6.68
C ALA A 186 1.88 5.31 7.20
N SER A 187 2.95 5.46 6.42
CA SER A 187 4.25 4.87 6.74
C SER A 187 4.94 5.58 7.90
N LEU A 188 5.59 4.79 8.74
CA LEU A 188 6.30 5.24 9.93
C LEU A 188 7.78 4.81 9.87
N LYS A 189 8.64 5.53 10.60
CA LYS A 189 9.98 5.02 10.89
C LYS A 189 9.88 3.89 11.91
N LYS A 190 10.76 2.90 11.80
CA LYS A 190 10.87 1.83 12.79
C LYS A 190 11.00 2.40 14.22
N LYS A 191 10.18 1.93 15.15
CA LYS A 191 10.02 2.41 16.53
C LYS A 191 9.35 3.79 16.67
N GLU A 192 8.83 4.37 15.61
CA GLU A 192 7.93 5.53 15.69
C GLU A 192 6.57 5.06 16.22
N LYS A 193 5.92 5.92 16.99
CA LYS A 193 4.58 5.63 17.51
C LYS A 193 3.52 6.04 16.50
N VAL A 194 2.40 5.33 16.52
CA VAL A 194 1.22 5.70 15.73
C VAL A 194 0.66 7.01 16.29
N GLU A 195 0.70 8.07 15.51
CA GLU A 195 0.11 9.37 15.84
C GLU A 195 -1.26 9.57 15.19
N PHE A 196 -1.47 8.90 14.06
CA PHE A 196 -2.69 8.98 13.27
C PHE A 196 -3.11 7.58 12.85
N VAL A 197 -4.31 7.18 13.26
CA VAL A 197 -4.85 5.85 12.98
C VAL A 197 -5.46 5.83 11.58
N LYS A 198 -4.79 5.13 10.65
CA LYS A 198 -5.34 4.79 9.33
C LYS A 198 -5.49 3.28 9.23
N VAL A 199 -6.72 2.80 9.32
CA VAL A 199 -7.03 1.38 9.28
C VAL A 199 -7.49 0.97 7.89
N SER A 200 -6.88 -0.09 7.38
CA SER A 200 -7.35 -0.82 6.19
C SER A 200 -7.92 -2.16 6.63
N GLU A 201 -9.24 -2.21 6.73
CA GLU A 201 -9.97 -3.39 7.24
C GLU A 201 -9.56 -4.67 6.50
N GLY A 202 -9.16 -5.69 7.25
CA GLY A 202 -8.66 -6.95 6.74
C GLY A 202 -7.16 -6.98 6.44
N TYR A 203 -6.45 -5.83 6.49
CA TYR A 203 -5.00 -5.74 6.25
C TYR A 203 -4.23 -5.12 7.40
N SER A 204 -4.86 -4.28 8.22
CA SER A 204 -4.23 -3.65 9.39
C SER A 204 -4.30 -4.56 10.60
N PRO A 205 -3.16 -4.82 11.29
CA PRO A 205 -3.15 -5.54 12.55
C PRO A 205 -3.70 -4.71 13.71
N ILE A 206 -3.99 -5.38 14.82
CA ILE A 206 -4.67 -4.76 15.98
C ILE A 206 -3.88 -3.58 16.58
N GLU A 207 -2.55 -3.61 16.53
CA GLU A 207 -1.71 -2.54 17.06
C GLU A 207 -1.86 -1.21 16.32
N ILE A 208 -2.32 -1.21 15.06
CA ILE A 208 -2.59 0.02 14.30
C ILE A 208 -3.83 0.77 14.79
N TYR A 209 -4.74 0.08 15.47
CA TYR A 209 -5.95 0.69 16.04
C TYR A 209 -5.68 1.48 17.32
N SER A 210 -4.46 1.43 17.86
CA SER A 210 -4.09 2.06 19.12
C SER A 210 -3.00 3.11 18.89
N GLU A 211 -3.23 4.32 19.38
CA GLU A 211 -2.21 5.36 19.45
C GLU A 211 -1.11 4.97 20.44
N LYS A 212 0.11 5.52 20.23
CA LYS A 212 1.27 5.36 21.12
C LYS A 212 1.93 3.97 21.14
N VAL A 213 1.48 3.03 20.31
CA VAL A 213 2.17 1.74 20.14
C VAL A 213 3.36 1.92 19.19
N GLU A 214 4.54 1.44 19.59
CA GLU A 214 5.72 1.41 18.73
C GLU A 214 5.55 0.38 17.61
N ILE A 215 5.83 0.79 16.38
CA ILE A 215 5.68 -0.04 15.17
C ILE A 215 7.02 -0.63 14.74
N ASP A 216 7.01 -1.89 14.35
CA ASP A 216 8.15 -2.61 13.80
C ASP A 216 7.76 -3.43 12.54
N GLU A 217 8.69 -4.21 12.01
CA GLU A 217 8.50 -4.99 10.78
C GLU A 217 7.35 -5.99 10.85
N ARG A 218 6.94 -6.41 12.05
CA ARG A 218 5.86 -7.40 12.26
C ARG A 218 4.48 -6.85 11.91
N THR A 219 4.33 -5.53 11.88
CA THR A 219 3.12 -4.86 11.36
C THR A 219 2.94 -5.16 9.87
N ASP A 220 4.00 -5.02 9.07
CA ASP A 220 3.95 -5.34 7.64
C ASP A 220 3.91 -6.86 7.38
N VAL A 221 4.45 -7.69 8.29
CA VAL A 221 4.29 -9.15 8.23
C VAL A 221 2.81 -9.56 8.27
N TYR A 222 2.03 -8.96 9.17
CA TYR A 222 0.58 -9.19 9.23
C TYR A 222 -0.10 -8.79 7.92
N SER A 223 0.19 -7.59 7.41
CA SER A 223 -0.39 -7.10 6.18
C SER A 223 -0.03 -7.96 4.96
N LEU A 224 1.21 -8.49 4.91
CA LEU A 224 1.65 -9.43 3.87
C LEU A 224 0.96 -10.80 3.99
N ALA A 225 0.72 -11.31 5.19
CA ALA A 225 -0.04 -12.53 5.39
C ALA A 225 -1.50 -12.36 4.92
N ALA A 226 -2.14 -11.24 5.26
CA ALA A 226 -3.47 -10.90 4.77
C ALA A 226 -3.50 -10.71 3.24
N LEU A 227 -2.44 -10.15 2.68
CA LEU A 227 -2.27 -10.01 1.23
C LEU A 227 -2.16 -11.37 0.54
N LEU A 228 -1.34 -12.29 1.08
CA LEU A 228 -1.20 -13.65 0.55
C LEU A 228 -2.53 -14.40 0.60
N TYR A 229 -3.27 -14.29 1.71
CA TYR A 229 -4.62 -14.82 1.82
C TYR A 229 -5.52 -14.29 0.69
N PHE A 230 -5.56 -12.94 0.50
CA PHE A 230 -6.34 -12.35 -0.58
C PHE A 230 -5.92 -12.85 -1.97
N MET A 231 -4.63 -13.00 -2.22
CA MET A 231 -4.12 -13.47 -3.51
C MET A 231 -4.54 -14.92 -3.78
N LEU A 232 -4.60 -15.75 -2.74
CA LEU A 232 -5.04 -17.15 -2.82
C LEU A 232 -6.56 -17.28 -2.89
N CYS A 233 -7.30 -16.59 -2.03
CA CYS A 233 -8.75 -16.75 -1.85
C CYS A 233 -9.58 -15.80 -2.74
N GLY A 234 -9.02 -14.66 -3.15
CA GLY A 234 -9.75 -13.61 -3.88
C GLY A 234 -10.63 -12.72 -2.98
N VAL A 235 -10.73 -13.03 -1.71
CA VAL A 235 -11.46 -12.26 -0.69
C VAL A 235 -10.52 -11.79 0.40
N LYS A 236 -10.82 -10.66 1.04
CA LYS A 236 -10.03 -10.16 2.19
C LYS A 236 -10.37 -10.98 3.44
N VAL A 237 -9.44 -11.07 4.37
CA VAL A 237 -9.73 -11.56 5.73
C VAL A 237 -10.65 -10.59 6.46
N ASP A 238 -11.43 -11.08 7.42
CA ASP A 238 -12.18 -10.22 8.34
C ASP A 238 -11.21 -9.26 9.07
N GLY A 239 -11.68 -8.06 9.41
CA GLY A 239 -10.89 -7.07 10.15
C GLY A 239 -10.40 -7.63 11.50
N ALA A 240 -9.24 -7.14 11.98
CA ALA A 240 -8.59 -7.68 13.17
C ALA A 240 -9.50 -7.71 14.39
N ILE A 241 -10.30 -6.67 14.64
CA ILE A 241 -11.26 -6.63 15.74
C ILE A 241 -12.31 -7.73 15.58
N LYS A 242 -12.90 -7.87 14.40
CA LYS A 242 -13.93 -8.89 14.13
C LYS A 242 -13.38 -10.31 14.29
N ARG A 243 -12.15 -10.55 13.81
CA ARG A 243 -11.46 -11.84 14.00
C ARG A 243 -11.17 -12.14 15.47
N PHE A 244 -10.83 -11.13 16.26
CA PHE A 244 -10.57 -11.30 17.69
C PHE A 244 -11.78 -11.88 18.43
N TYR A 245 -13.00 -11.50 18.03
CA TYR A 245 -14.23 -12.02 18.62
C TYR A 245 -14.74 -13.33 17.98
N LYS A 246 -14.45 -13.58 16.70
CA LYS A 246 -14.93 -14.77 15.97
C LYS A 246 -14.07 -16.01 16.12
N GLY A 247 -12.78 -15.87 16.46
CA GLY A 247 -11.84 -16.99 16.55
C GLY A 247 -11.09 -17.26 15.23
N GLU A 248 -10.97 -18.51 14.85
CA GLU A 248 -10.08 -18.98 13.79
C GLU A 248 -10.42 -18.44 12.39
N LEU A 249 -9.38 -18.31 11.55
CA LEU A 249 -9.50 -17.97 10.15
C LEU A 249 -9.93 -19.22 9.36
N GLU A 250 -11.09 -19.11 8.73
CA GLU A 250 -11.55 -20.17 7.82
C GLU A 250 -10.95 -19.95 6.41
N PHE A 251 -10.40 -21.03 5.87
CA PHE A 251 -9.98 -21.10 4.48
C PHE A 251 -11.03 -21.87 3.68
N ASP A 252 -11.68 -21.18 2.76
CA ASP A 252 -12.57 -21.85 1.82
C ASP A 252 -11.75 -22.67 0.81
N ARG A 253 -11.65 -23.96 1.08
CA ARG A 253 -10.86 -24.90 0.27
C ARG A 253 -11.41 -25.08 -1.14
N GLU A 254 -12.69 -24.81 -1.39
CA GLU A 254 -13.28 -24.87 -2.73
C GLU A 254 -12.79 -23.71 -3.61
N VAL A 255 -12.45 -22.59 -3.00
CA VAL A 255 -11.94 -21.40 -3.68
C VAL A 255 -10.46 -21.49 -4.02
N ILE A 256 -9.70 -22.35 -3.30
CA ILE A 256 -8.25 -22.46 -3.44
C ILE A 256 -7.90 -23.72 -4.24
N PHE A 257 -7.97 -23.61 -5.55
CA PHE A 257 -7.52 -24.71 -6.43
C PHE A 257 -6.13 -24.41 -7.02
N GLY A 258 -5.35 -25.48 -7.19
CA GLY A 258 -4.04 -25.45 -7.82
C GLY A 258 -2.90 -25.94 -6.92
N PHE A 259 -3.22 -26.41 -5.71
CA PHE A 259 -2.30 -27.26 -4.97
C PHE A 259 -2.48 -28.71 -5.43
N GLU A 260 -1.49 -29.24 -6.12
CA GLU A 260 -1.45 -30.65 -6.48
C GLU A 260 -1.31 -31.57 -5.24
N LYS A 261 -0.84 -30.98 -4.10
CA LYS A 261 -0.65 -31.66 -2.83
C LYS A 261 -1.34 -30.89 -1.70
N ILE A 262 -2.26 -31.53 -1.02
CA ILE A 262 -3.00 -31.00 0.15
C ILE A 262 -2.04 -30.60 1.28
N GLU A 263 -0.91 -31.31 1.43
CA GLU A 263 0.10 -31.05 2.45
C GLU A 263 0.76 -29.67 2.29
N ILE A 264 1.18 -29.32 1.07
CA ILE A 264 1.77 -27.99 0.76
C ILE A 264 0.78 -26.88 1.10
N PHE A 265 -0.50 -27.09 0.82
CA PHE A 265 -1.53 -26.11 1.16
C PHE A 265 -1.61 -25.86 2.67
N LYS A 266 -1.66 -26.94 3.48
CA LYS A 266 -1.70 -26.82 4.95
C LYS A 266 -0.50 -26.04 5.50
N GLU A 267 0.70 -26.29 4.97
CA GLU A 267 1.90 -25.57 5.41
C GLU A 267 1.86 -24.06 5.02
N VAL A 268 1.30 -23.72 3.85
CA VAL A 268 1.08 -22.31 3.47
C VAL A 268 0.01 -21.65 4.35
N GLU A 269 -1.05 -22.39 4.68
CA GLU A 269 -2.07 -21.99 5.67
C GLU A 269 -1.45 -21.62 7.02
N GLU A 270 -0.58 -22.50 7.56
CA GLU A 270 0.14 -22.26 8.81
C GLU A 270 0.99 -20.97 8.75
N VAL A 271 1.65 -20.71 7.62
CA VAL A 271 2.42 -19.47 7.44
C VAL A 271 1.51 -18.24 7.47
N ILE A 272 0.35 -18.31 6.82
CA ILE A 272 -0.62 -17.21 6.81
C ILE A 272 -1.19 -17.01 8.23
N GLN A 273 -1.61 -18.08 8.91
CA GLN A 273 -2.13 -18.01 10.28
C GLN A 273 -1.11 -17.40 11.24
N LYS A 274 0.14 -17.88 11.19
CA LYS A 274 1.24 -17.33 11.99
C LYS A 274 1.48 -15.84 11.69
N GLY A 275 1.44 -15.42 10.43
CA GLY A 275 1.57 -14.01 10.06
C GLY A 275 0.42 -13.13 10.55
N LEU A 276 -0.77 -13.72 10.69
CA LEU A 276 -2.01 -13.06 11.13
C LEU A 276 -2.25 -13.15 12.65
N GLU A 277 -1.29 -13.62 13.44
CA GLU A 277 -1.40 -13.66 14.90
C GLU A 277 -1.70 -12.27 15.49
N PHE A 278 -2.59 -12.22 16.50
CA PHE A 278 -2.92 -10.96 17.19
C PHE A 278 -1.73 -10.48 18.02
N ASP A 279 -1.11 -11.40 18.77
CA ASP A 279 0.13 -11.12 19.46
C ASP A 279 1.28 -11.05 18.44
N ARG A 280 1.79 -9.83 18.25
CA ARG A 280 2.91 -9.59 17.34
C ARG A 280 4.17 -10.41 17.67
N GLN A 281 4.35 -10.84 18.93
CA GLN A 281 5.50 -11.66 19.32
C GLN A 281 5.43 -13.09 18.78
N LYS A 282 4.23 -13.56 18.46
CA LYS A 282 4.00 -14.89 17.87
C LYS A 282 4.14 -14.90 16.35
N ARG A 283 4.13 -13.71 15.70
CA ARG A 283 4.36 -13.57 14.25
C ARG A 283 5.82 -13.91 13.90
N PHE A 284 6.12 -13.95 12.60
CA PHE A 284 7.51 -13.90 12.12
C PHE A 284 8.15 -12.60 12.57
N GLY A 285 9.41 -12.65 13.01
CA GLY A 285 10.14 -11.48 13.50
C GLY A 285 10.36 -10.41 12.42
N ASN A 286 10.39 -10.83 11.16
CA ASN A 286 10.53 -9.97 10.00
C ASN A 286 10.04 -10.66 8.72
N VAL A 287 9.92 -9.89 7.63
CA VAL A 287 9.43 -10.39 6.34
C VAL A 287 10.35 -11.46 5.73
N ARG A 288 11.67 -11.39 5.97
CA ARG A 288 12.63 -12.37 5.44
C ARG A 288 12.37 -13.76 6.01
N GLU A 289 12.12 -13.87 7.32
CA GLU A 289 11.76 -15.16 7.96
C GLU A 289 10.50 -15.78 7.33
N MET A 290 9.48 -14.96 7.07
CA MET A 290 8.26 -15.41 6.38
C MET A 290 8.56 -15.93 4.96
N ILE A 291 9.37 -15.21 4.18
CA ILE A 291 9.80 -15.63 2.83
C ILE A 291 10.56 -16.96 2.89
N GLU A 292 11.52 -17.08 3.80
CA GLU A 292 12.36 -18.29 3.93
C GLU A 292 11.52 -19.51 4.31
N LYS A 293 10.54 -19.36 5.21
CA LYS A 293 9.61 -20.46 5.54
C LYS A 293 8.79 -20.88 4.32
N LEU A 294 8.20 -19.90 3.58
CA LEU A 294 7.43 -20.21 2.36
C LEU A 294 8.28 -20.87 1.27
N ARG A 295 9.52 -20.44 1.06
CA ARG A 295 10.42 -21.05 0.06
C ARG A 295 10.76 -22.51 0.38
N LYS A 296 10.92 -22.84 1.67
CA LYS A 296 11.16 -24.24 2.10
C LYS A 296 9.98 -25.16 1.85
N ILE A 297 8.76 -24.62 1.87
CA ILE A 297 7.52 -25.37 1.64
C ILE A 297 7.36 -25.74 0.16
N ILE A 298 7.80 -24.87 -0.73
CA ILE A 298 7.59 -25.03 -2.18
C ILE A 298 8.83 -25.56 -2.93
N ALA A 299 9.95 -25.74 -2.23
CA ALA A 299 11.19 -26.35 -2.78
C ALA A 299 11.06 -27.89 -2.86
#